data_54d1839e3a94d46b0106ca50aab981db
#
_entry.id   54d1839e3a94d46b0106ca50aab981db
#
_cell.length_a   1.000
_cell.length_b   1.000
_cell.length_c   1.000
_cell.angle_alpha   90.00
_cell.angle_beta   90.00
_cell.angle_gamma   90.00
#
_symmetry.space_group_name_H-M   'P 1'
#
loop_
_entity.id
_entity.type
_entity.pdbx_description
1 polymer ?
#
loop_
_entity_poly.entity_id
_entity_poly.type
_entity_poly.pdbx_seq_one_letter_code
_entity_poly.pdbx_strand_id
1 'polypeptide(L)'
;MSLYQFHSFLWAMSGVAVLVFVALYFVKAGYGMFRTSSWGLSLDNKLAWVLMEAPAFVGMLVCWLLSGAGMVAPQSAMALLFLLHYFQRSFVFPLLMKGKSRMPVSIMGMGIVFNVLNAWLIATGLFVYPPQGLYDGGWSFLLRPQSVLGILLFFVGMGINLHSDHVIRHLRKPGDTKHYLPARGMYRYVTSANYFGELLEWTGFAVLTASPAAWVFVWWTAANLVPRADAIHKRYRQEFGDEAVGRRKRILPFIY
;
A
#
# COMPACT_ATOMS: atom_id res chain seq x y z
N MET A 1 18.89 9.31 -17.12
CA MET A 1 19.38 8.15 -16.34
C MET A 1 19.49 6.97 -17.27
N SER A 2 20.59 6.17 -17.22
CA SER A 2 20.72 4.93 -18.02
C SER A 2 19.96 3.77 -17.37
N LEU A 3 19.72 2.68 -18.13
CA LEU A 3 19.11 1.46 -17.60
C LEU A 3 19.93 0.87 -16.44
N TYR A 4 21.27 0.90 -16.55
CA TYR A 4 22.16 0.46 -15.47
C TYR A 4 21.97 1.28 -14.19
N GLN A 5 21.91 2.61 -14.31
CA GLN A 5 21.65 3.48 -13.16
C GLN A 5 20.24 3.23 -12.55
N PHE A 6 19.25 2.93 -13.39
CA PHE A 6 17.91 2.57 -12.89
C PHE A 6 17.94 1.27 -12.07
N HIS A 7 18.60 0.22 -12.59
CA HIS A 7 18.75 -1.02 -11.84
C HIS A 7 19.54 -0.83 -10.54
N SER A 8 20.62 -0.03 -10.56
CA SER A 8 21.36 0.31 -9.34
C SER A 8 20.48 1.02 -8.31
N PHE A 9 19.58 1.92 -8.77
CA PHE A 9 18.62 2.57 -7.90
C PHE A 9 17.60 1.59 -7.34
N LEU A 10 17.09 0.61 -8.12
CA LEU A 10 16.21 -0.44 -7.62
C LEU A 10 16.86 -1.28 -6.51
N TRP A 11 18.15 -1.62 -6.67
CA TRP A 11 18.91 -2.34 -5.65
C TRP A 11 19.10 -1.50 -4.39
N ALA A 12 19.42 -0.22 -4.54
CA ALA A 12 19.54 0.70 -3.40
C ALA A 12 18.23 0.84 -2.65
N MET A 13 17.11 1.03 -3.36
CA MET A 13 15.77 1.07 -2.78
C MET A 13 15.42 -0.23 -2.06
N SER A 14 15.79 -1.38 -2.62
CA SER A 14 15.57 -2.68 -1.97
C SER A 14 16.37 -2.82 -0.68
N GLY A 15 17.62 -2.36 -0.67
CA GLY A 15 18.47 -2.35 0.53
C GLY A 15 17.91 -1.44 1.62
N VAL A 16 17.45 -0.24 1.27
CA VAL A 16 16.79 0.67 2.21
C VAL A 16 15.51 0.04 2.77
N ALA A 17 14.73 -0.67 1.95
CA ALA A 17 13.54 -1.38 2.42
C ALA A 17 13.87 -2.47 3.45
N VAL A 18 15.02 -3.18 3.32
CA VAL A 18 15.49 -4.13 4.36
C VAL A 18 15.76 -3.39 5.68
N LEU A 19 16.45 -2.25 5.62
CA LEU A 19 16.72 -1.45 6.81
C LEU A 19 15.44 -0.96 7.48
N VAL A 20 14.47 -0.47 6.69
CA VAL A 20 13.16 -0.04 7.18
C VAL A 20 12.39 -1.21 7.79
N PHE A 21 12.36 -2.36 7.13
CA PHE A 21 11.72 -3.58 7.63
C PHE A 21 12.25 -3.94 9.03
N VAL A 22 13.56 -3.99 9.19
CA VAL A 22 14.21 -4.30 10.49
C VAL A 22 13.90 -3.21 11.52
N ALA A 23 14.07 -1.93 11.15
CA ALA A 23 13.85 -0.81 12.07
C ALA A 23 12.42 -0.76 12.61
N LEU A 24 11.40 -1.10 11.80
CA LEU A 24 9.99 -1.06 12.20
C LEU A 24 9.58 -2.16 13.20
N TYR A 25 10.40 -3.17 13.44
CA TYR A 25 10.21 -4.09 14.57
C TYR A 25 10.61 -3.46 15.91
N PHE A 26 11.54 -2.49 15.91
CA PHE A 26 12.02 -1.80 17.10
C PHE A 26 11.33 -0.46 17.31
N VAL A 27 11.02 0.26 16.22
CA VAL A 27 10.42 1.60 16.27
C VAL A 27 9.01 1.55 15.67
N LYS A 28 7.99 1.73 16.51
CA LYS A 28 6.59 1.77 16.04
C LYS A 28 6.27 3.14 15.46
N ALA A 29 5.83 3.19 14.20
CA ALA A 29 5.39 4.43 13.59
C ALA A 29 4.20 5.03 14.37
N GLY A 30 4.37 6.26 14.87
CA GLY A 30 3.53 6.92 15.87
C GLY A 30 2.21 7.49 15.33
N TYR A 31 1.47 6.76 14.49
CA TYR A 31 0.15 7.16 14.01
C TYR A 31 -0.91 6.07 14.24
N GLY A 32 -2.19 6.44 14.12
CA GLY A 32 -3.31 5.53 14.39
C GLY A 32 -3.29 5.05 15.84
N MET A 33 -3.42 3.74 16.06
CA MET A 33 -3.46 3.15 17.40
C MET A 33 -2.12 3.22 18.17
N PHE A 34 -1.01 3.55 17.48
CA PHE A 34 0.32 3.71 18.08
C PHE A 34 0.74 5.17 18.23
N ARG A 35 -0.20 6.10 18.13
CA ARG A 35 0.11 7.53 18.25
C ARG A 35 0.73 7.85 19.62
N THR A 36 1.85 8.60 19.57
CA THR A 36 2.55 9.16 20.73
C THR A 36 2.93 10.61 20.43
N SER A 37 3.21 11.40 21.46
CA SER A 37 3.71 12.77 21.33
C SER A 37 5.19 12.86 20.92
N SER A 38 5.94 11.77 21.01
CA SER A 38 7.37 11.71 20.72
C SER A 38 7.75 11.98 19.26
N TRP A 39 6.77 11.97 18.35
CA TRP A 39 6.99 12.22 16.92
C TRP A 39 6.81 13.68 16.50
N GLY A 40 6.70 14.60 17.45
CA GLY A 40 6.66 16.05 17.25
C GLY A 40 5.28 16.60 16.87
N LEU A 41 5.28 17.72 16.14
CA LEU A 41 4.05 18.39 15.70
C LEU A 41 3.16 17.47 14.89
N SER A 42 1.85 17.64 15.02
CA SER A 42 0.88 16.82 14.31
C SER A 42 -0.24 17.67 13.70
N LEU A 43 -0.69 17.25 12.50
CA LEU A 43 -1.80 17.83 11.75
C LEU A 43 -3.08 17.00 11.91
N ASP A 44 -4.20 17.54 11.45
CA ASP A 44 -5.41 16.77 11.25
C ASP A 44 -5.12 15.55 10.37
N ASN A 45 -5.61 14.39 10.78
CA ASN A 45 -5.25 13.12 10.15
C ASN A 45 -5.79 13.01 8.72
N LYS A 46 -6.96 13.59 8.43
CA LYS A 46 -7.53 13.56 7.08
C LYS A 46 -6.68 14.38 6.11
N LEU A 47 -6.35 15.62 6.52
CA LEU A 47 -5.50 16.50 5.72
C LEU A 47 -4.11 15.88 5.53
N ALA A 48 -3.50 15.39 6.61
CA ALA A 48 -2.18 14.77 6.56
C ALA A 48 -2.17 13.54 5.63
N TRP A 49 -3.25 12.76 5.62
CA TRP A 49 -3.39 11.60 4.74
C TRP A 49 -3.48 12.02 3.27
N VAL A 50 -4.30 13.03 2.94
CA VAL A 50 -4.37 13.59 1.58
C VAL A 50 -2.98 14.06 1.12
N LEU A 51 -2.30 14.88 1.93
CA LEU A 51 -1.00 15.43 1.59
C LEU A 51 0.08 14.34 1.43
N MET A 52 -0.02 13.26 2.19
CA MET A 52 0.91 12.15 2.15
C MET A 52 0.75 11.27 0.90
N GLU A 53 -0.50 10.98 0.50
CA GLU A 53 -0.80 10.01 -0.55
C GLU A 53 -1.01 10.65 -1.94
N ALA A 54 -1.51 11.90 -2.02
CA ALA A 54 -1.74 12.58 -3.29
C ALA A 54 -0.49 12.72 -4.18
N PRO A 55 0.74 12.85 -3.65
CA PRO A 55 1.95 12.87 -4.48
C PRO A 55 2.12 11.62 -5.36
N ALA A 56 1.70 10.45 -4.91
CA ALA A 56 1.75 9.25 -5.73
C ALA A 56 0.75 9.31 -6.90
N PHE A 57 -0.48 9.77 -6.64
CA PHE A 57 -1.48 9.97 -7.68
C PHE A 57 -1.02 11.01 -8.72
N VAL A 58 -0.63 12.20 -8.26
CA VAL A 58 -0.20 13.31 -9.13
C VAL A 58 1.08 12.92 -9.89
N GLY A 59 2.05 12.32 -9.21
CA GLY A 59 3.31 11.90 -9.83
C GLY A 59 3.09 10.90 -10.97
N MET A 60 2.28 9.86 -10.75
CA MET A 60 1.96 8.90 -11.80
C MET A 60 1.20 9.55 -12.97
N LEU A 61 0.21 10.39 -12.68
CA LEU A 61 -0.56 11.09 -13.70
C LEU A 61 0.35 11.97 -14.58
N VAL A 62 1.23 12.77 -13.96
CA VAL A 62 2.18 13.62 -14.67
C VAL A 62 3.13 12.78 -15.51
N CYS A 63 3.74 11.74 -14.93
CA CYS A 63 4.64 10.86 -15.67
C CYS A 63 3.94 10.18 -16.85
N TRP A 64 2.71 9.71 -16.68
CA TRP A 64 1.94 9.12 -17.77
C TRP A 64 1.66 10.13 -18.90
N LEU A 65 1.18 11.32 -18.56
CA LEU A 65 0.90 12.37 -19.56
C LEU A 65 2.18 12.79 -20.33
N LEU A 66 3.32 12.86 -19.65
CA LEU A 66 4.61 13.23 -20.25
C LEU A 66 5.25 12.08 -21.03
N SER A 67 4.86 10.83 -20.79
CA SER A 67 5.45 9.66 -21.47
C SER A 67 5.11 9.58 -22.95
N GLY A 68 4.05 10.26 -23.40
CA GLY A 68 3.52 10.13 -24.76
C GLY A 68 2.84 8.79 -25.04
N ALA A 69 2.70 7.91 -24.05
CA ALA A 69 2.01 6.63 -24.21
C ALA A 69 0.53 6.86 -24.54
N GLY A 70 0.09 6.34 -25.68
CA GLY A 70 -1.31 6.44 -26.11
C GLY A 70 -2.25 5.70 -25.15
N MET A 71 -3.51 6.13 -25.09
CA MET A 71 -4.55 5.51 -24.25
C MET A 71 -4.75 4.01 -24.53
N VAL A 72 -4.38 3.56 -25.70
CA VAL A 72 -4.49 2.14 -26.14
C VAL A 72 -3.26 1.29 -25.78
N ALA A 73 -2.24 1.86 -25.15
CA ALA A 73 -1.08 1.09 -24.71
C ALA A 73 -1.37 0.31 -23.43
N PRO A 74 -0.87 -0.93 -23.26
CA PRO A 74 -1.04 -1.70 -22.02
C PRO A 74 -0.55 -0.96 -20.77
N GLN A 75 0.53 -0.17 -20.90
CA GLN A 75 1.09 0.65 -19.84
C GLN A 75 0.07 1.67 -19.31
N SER A 76 -0.82 2.19 -20.17
CA SER A 76 -1.88 3.11 -19.76
C SER A 76 -2.92 2.42 -18.89
N ALA A 77 -3.29 1.17 -19.19
CA ALA A 77 -4.16 0.38 -18.32
C ALA A 77 -3.52 0.13 -16.94
N MET A 78 -2.20 -0.16 -16.92
CA MET A 78 -1.45 -0.32 -15.67
C MET A 78 -1.37 0.98 -14.87
N ALA A 79 -1.11 2.11 -15.53
CA ALA A 79 -1.12 3.43 -14.89
C ALA A 79 -2.51 3.75 -14.30
N LEU A 80 -3.59 3.41 -15.01
CA LEU A 80 -4.96 3.59 -14.52
C LEU A 80 -5.24 2.76 -13.25
N LEU A 81 -4.74 1.52 -13.15
CA LEU A 81 -4.87 0.72 -11.93
C LEU A 81 -4.14 1.36 -10.75
N PHE A 82 -2.92 1.85 -10.97
CA PHE A 82 -2.16 2.59 -9.96
C PHE A 82 -2.91 3.87 -9.54
N LEU A 83 -3.40 4.64 -10.49
CA LEU A 83 -4.18 5.84 -10.23
C LEU A 83 -5.50 5.53 -9.52
N LEU A 84 -6.18 4.44 -9.83
CA LEU A 84 -7.40 3.98 -9.15
C LEU A 84 -7.16 3.73 -7.67
N HIS A 85 -6.10 3.00 -7.33
CA HIS A 85 -5.71 2.77 -5.93
C HIS A 85 -5.42 4.10 -5.22
N TYR A 86 -4.54 4.94 -5.79
CA TYR A 86 -4.15 6.19 -5.13
C TYR A 86 -5.25 7.24 -5.13
N PHE A 87 -6.17 7.25 -6.09
CA PHE A 87 -7.37 8.08 -6.02
C PHE A 87 -8.21 7.70 -4.80
N GLN A 88 -8.45 6.41 -4.63
CA GLN A 88 -9.18 5.91 -3.46
C GLN A 88 -8.43 6.23 -2.17
N ARG A 89 -7.12 6.02 -2.12
CA ARG A 89 -6.30 6.17 -0.93
C ARG A 89 -6.08 7.63 -0.53
N SER A 90 -5.89 8.51 -1.52
CA SER A 90 -5.61 9.94 -1.31
C SER A 90 -6.86 10.76 -1.02
N PHE A 91 -7.97 10.46 -1.69
CA PHE A 91 -9.14 11.35 -1.67
C PHE A 91 -10.37 10.69 -1.02
N VAL A 92 -10.71 9.45 -1.40
CA VAL A 92 -11.91 8.79 -0.87
C VAL A 92 -11.72 8.32 0.56
N PHE A 93 -10.62 7.63 0.86
CA PHE A 93 -10.36 7.07 2.18
C PHE A 93 -10.32 8.15 3.30
N PRO A 94 -9.63 9.30 3.16
CA PRO A 94 -9.63 10.33 4.18
C PRO A 94 -11.00 10.95 4.43
N LEU A 95 -11.83 11.11 3.39
CA LEU A 95 -13.19 11.60 3.54
C LEU A 95 -14.05 10.64 4.37
N LEU A 96 -13.83 9.34 4.22
CA LEU A 96 -14.55 8.29 4.95
C LEU A 96 -14.04 8.09 6.38
N MET A 97 -12.89 8.64 6.76
CA MET A 97 -12.36 8.53 8.12
C MET A 97 -13.31 9.13 9.14
N LYS A 98 -13.52 8.44 10.26
CA LYS A 98 -14.29 8.90 11.41
C LYS A 98 -13.36 9.32 12.54
N GLY A 99 -13.76 10.33 13.31
CA GLY A 99 -13.01 10.82 14.47
C GLY A 99 -12.04 11.97 14.17
N LYS A 100 -11.40 12.49 15.23
CA LYS A 100 -10.50 13.64 15.21
C LYS A 100 -9.06 13.22 15.55
N SER A 101 -8.58 12.14 14.94
CA SER A 101 -7.18 11.72 15.11
C SER A 101 -6.22 12.68 14.43
N ARG A 102 -4.95 12.65 14.84
CA ARG A 102 -3.89 13.50 14.29
C ARG A 102 -2.73 12.64 13.82
N MET A 103 -2.00 13.10 12.81
CA MET A 103 -0.80 12.45 12.27
C MET A 103 0.42 13.35 12.50
N PRO A 104 1.55 12.81 12.97
CA PRO A 104 2.81 13.55 13.07
C PRO A 104 3.29 14.03 11.71
N VAL A 105 3.76 15.29 11.66
CA VAL A 105 4.31 15.91 10.44
C VAL A 105 5.52 15.15 9.92
N SER A 106 6.36 14.61 10.81
CA SER A 106 7.50 13.77 10.44
C SER A 106 7.10 12.51 9.67
N ILE A 107 6.05 11.82 10.11
CA ILE A 107 5.53 10.62 9.43
C ILE A 107 4.91 11.00 8.08
N MET A 108 4.12 12.07 8.04
CA MET A 108 3.57 12.60 6.80
C MET A 108 4.68 12.93 5.80
N GLY A 109 5.74 13.63 6.24
CA GLY A 109 6.87 14.01 5.39
C GLY A 109 7.62 12.79 4.82
N MET A 110 7.88 11.76 5.65
CA MET A 110 8.47 10.50 5.17
C MET A 110 7.57 9.83 4.13
N GLY A 111 6.26 9.81 4.34
CA GLY A 111 5.30 9.26 3.39
C GLY A 111 5.26 10.04 2.08
N ILE A 112 5.32 11.38 2.11
CA ILE A 112 5.40 12.23 0.90
C ILE A 112 6.64 11.85 0.07
N VAL A 113 7.83 11.82 0.71
CA VAL A 113 9.08 11.45 0.03
C VAL A 113 8.97 10.06 -0.58
N PHE A 114 8.47 9.10 0.19
CA PHE A 114 8.27 7.74 -0.32
C PHE A 114 7.32 7.71 -1.51
N ASN A 115 6.17 8.38 -1.45
CA ASN A 115 5.16 8.37 -2.51
C ASN A 115 5.63 9.05 -3.80
N VAL A 116 6.43 10.13 -3.69
CA VAL A 116 7.09 10.74 -4.87
C VAL A 116 8.05 9.76 -5.53
N LEU A 117 8.94 9.14 -4.72
CA LEU A 117 9.91 8.15 -5.22
C LEU A 117 9.20 6.93 -5.82
N ASN A 118 8.13 6.45 -5.18
CA ASN A 118 7.36 5.32 -5.65
C ASN A 118 6.69 5.58 -7.00
N ALA A 119 6.00 6.71 -7.14
CA ALA A 119 5.36 7.08 -8.41
C ALA A 119 6.40 7.19 -9.54
N TRP A 120 7.52 7.84 -9.27
CA TRP A 120 8.61 7.96 -10.22
C TRP A 120 9.23 6.60 -10.60
N LEU A 121 9.47 5.74 -9.61
CA LEU A 121 10.02 4.40 -9.80
C LEU A 121 9.10 3.52 -10.67
N ILE A 122 7.82 3.48 -10.36
CA ILE A 122 6.84 2.69 -11.11
C ILE A 122 6.67 3.26 -12.53
N ALA A 123 6.52 4.59 -12.67
CA ALA A 123 6.38 5.23 -13.98
C ALA A 123 7.62 5.00 -14.85
N THR A 124 8.83 5.09 -14.28
CA THR A 124 10.08 4.81 -15.00
C THR A 124 10.12 3.36 -15.49
N GLY A 125 9.70 2.41 -14.65
CA GLY A 125 9.63 0.99 -15.02
C GLY A 125 8.55 0.68 -16.07
N LEU A 126 7.48 1.48 -16.15
CA LEU A 126 6.42 1.29 -17.14
C LEU A 126 6.70 1.97 -18.47
N PHE A 127 7.24 3.20 -18.45
CA PHE A 127 7.28 4.06 -19.63
C PHE A 127 8.68 4.28 -20.18
N VAL A 128 9.72 4.20 -19.36
CA VAL A 128 11.10 4.45 -19.80
C VAL A 128 11.87 3.15 -19.99
N TYR A 129 11.73 2.21 -19.06
CA TYR A 129 12.40 0.91 -19.07
C TYR A 129 11.42 -0.25 -18.89
N PRO A 130 10.41 -0.38 -19.79
CA PRO A 130 9.49 -1.51 -19.75
C PRO A 130 10.24 -2.82 -20.00
N PRO A 131 9.73 -3.97 -19.50
CA PRO A 131 10.27 -5.28 -19.86
C PRO A 131 10.29 -5.45 -21.39
N GLN A 132 11.48 -5.78 -21.93
CA GLN A 132 11.71 -5.82 -23.38
C GLN A 132 10.72 -6.74 -24.09
N GLY A 133 10.10 -6.24 -25.16
CA GLY A 133 9.18 -6.99 -26.03
C GLY A 133 7.88 -7.45 -25.35
N LEU A 134 7.73 -7.23 -24.07
CA LEU A 134 6.57 -7.80 -23.33
C LEU A 134 5.26 -7.11 -23.71
N TYR A 135 5.29 -5.80 -23.93
CA TYR A 135 4.08 -4.99 -24.20
C TYR A 135 3.83 -4.74 -25.70
N ASP A 136 4.68 -5.27 -26.60
CA ASP A 136 4.61 -5.01 -28.05
C ASP A 136 3.30 -5.53 -28.69
N GLY A 137 2.65 -6.50 -28.06
CA GLY A 137 1.35 -7.02 -28.49
C GLY A 137 0.16 -6.07 -28.23
N GLY A 138 0.39 -4.87 -27.70
CA GLY A 138 -0.70 -3.94 -27.35
C GLY A 138 -1.68 -4.58 -26.39
N TRP A 139 -2.99 -4.38 -26.62
CA TRP A 139 -4.06 -4.91 -25.75
C TRP A 139 -4.07 -6.43 -25.61
N SER A 140 -3.54 -7.19 -26.57
CA SER A 140 -3.44 -8.65 -26.46
C SER A 140 -2.57 -9.11 -25.31
N PHE A 141 -1.65 -8.27 -24.83
CA PHE A 141 -0.87 -8.52 -23.62
C PHE A 141 -1.79 -8.73 -22.41
N LEU A 142 -2.86 -7.94 -22.27
CA LEU A 142 -3.77 -8.02 -21.12
C LEU A 142 -4.57 -9.32 -21.08
N LEU A 143 -4.67 -10.04 -22.22
CA LEU A 143 -5.33 -11.35 -22.31
C LEU A 143 -4.41 -12.52 -21.99
N ARG A 144 -3.11 -12.31 -21.81
CA ARG A 144 -2.19 -13.37 -21.40
C ARG A 144 -2.55 -13.90 -20.00
N PRO A 145 -2.39 -15.20 -19.73
CA PRO A 145 -2.74 -15.80 -18.43
C PRO A 145 -2.11 -15.07 -17.24
N GLN A 146 -0.85 -14.65 -17.36
CA GLN A 146 -0.15 -13.85 -16.36
C GLN A 146 -0.85 -12.51 -16.10
N SER A 147 -1.24 -11.80 -17.15
CA SER A 147 -1.90 -10.49 -17.01
C SER A 147 -3.29 -10.64 -16.41
N VAL A 148 -4.05 -11.64 -16.85
CA VAL A 148 -5.36 -11.95 -16.25
C VAL A 148 -5.22 -12.30 -14.79
N LEU A 149 -4.26 -13.14 -14.41
CA LEU A 149 -3.98 -13.45 -13.01
C LEU A 149 -3.62 -12.20 -12.22
N GLY A 150 -2.73 -11.35 -12.74
CA GLY A 150 -2.33 -10.10 -12.11
C GLY A 150 -3.51 -9.16 -11.87
N ILE A 151 -4.37 -8.98 -12.87
CA ILE A 151 -5.59 -8.17 -12.76
C ILE A 151 -6.55 -8.75 -11.71
N LEU A 152 -6.77 -10.05 -11.72
CA LEU A 152 -7.63 -10.73 -10.73
C LEU A 152 -7.09 -10.53 -9.31
N LEU A 153 -5.80 -10.76 -9.09
CA LEU A 153 -5.17 -10.55 -7.79
C LEU A 153 -5.26 -9.09 -7.33
N PHE A 154 -5.07 -8.13 -8.25
CA PHE A 154 -5.21 -6.71 -7.97
C PHE A 154 -6.62 -6.38 -7.46
N PHE A 155 -7.65 -6.73 -8.19
CA PHE A 155 -9.02 -6.41 -7.78
C PHE A 155 -9.51 -7.20 -6.56
N VAL A 156 -9.09 -8.44 -6.39
CA VAL A 156 -9.36 -9.22 -5.17
C VAL A 156 -8.68 -8.56 -3.98
N GLY A 157 -7.40 -8.19 -4.11
CA GLY A 157 -6.66 -7.48 -3.07
C GLY A 157 -7.32 -6.15 -2.69
N MET A 158 -7.64 -5.32 -3.69
CA MET A 158 -8.36 -4.05 -3.49
C MET A 158 -9.71 -4.27 -2.81
N GLY A 159 -10.49 -5.25 -3.24
CA GLY A 159 -11.77 -5.60 -2.61
C GLY A 159 -11.62 -6.01 -1.14
N ILE A 160 -10.61 -6.82 -0.81
CA ILE A 160 -10.29 -7.18 0.58
C ILE A 160 -9.87 -5.95 1.38
N ASN A 161 -9.02 -5.07 0.83
CA ASN A 161 -8.57 -3.84 1.49
C ASN A 161 -9.76 -2.93 1.80
N LEU A 162 -10.58 -2.61 0.80
CA LEU A 162 -11.76 -1.73 0.96
C LEU A 162 -12.80 -2.28 1.93
N HIS A 163 -13.10 -3.58 1.84
CA HIS A 163 -14.03 -4.23 2.77
C HIS A 163 -13.48 -4.23 4.19
N SER A 164 -12.19 -4.49 4.36
CA SER A 164 -11.55 -4.51 5.68
C SER A 164 -11.52 -3.12 6.33
N ASP A 165 -11.22 -2.08 5.55
CA ASP A 165 -11.31 -0.69 6.01
C ASP A 165 -12.75 -0.29 6.35
N HIS A 166 -13.74 -0.76 5.59
CA HIS A 166 -15.15 -0.57 5.92
C HIS A 166 -15.49 -1.21 7.26
N VAL A 167 -15.05 -2.45 7.52
CA VAL A 167 -15.25 -3.13 8.81
C VAL A 167 -14.67 -2.30 9.96
N ILE A 168 -13.41 -1.85 9.86
CA ILE A 168 -12.78 -1.03 10.91
C ILE A 168 -13.55 0.26 11.15
N ARG A 169 -13.98 0.97 10.11
CA ARG A 169 -14.72 2.23 10.24
C ARG A 169 -16.07 2.07 10.94
N HIS A 170 -16.65 0.87 10.92
CA HIS A 170 -17.96 0.57 11.51
C HIS A 170 -17.89 -0.22 12.83
N LEU A 171 -16.69 -0.42 13.38
CA LEU A 171 -16.55 -1.05 14.71
C LEU A 171 -17.10 -0.19 15.83
N ARG A 172 -17.03 1.13 15.69
CA ARG A 172 -17.42 2.10 16.74
C ARG A 172 -18.67 2.86 16.36
N LYS A 173 -19.52 3.09 17.35
CA LYS A 173 -20.61 4.07 17.25
C LYS A 173 -20.06 5.51 17.35
N PRO A 174 -20.77 6.52 16.86
CA PRO A 174 -20.40 7.92 17.08
C PRO A 174 -20.20 8.22 18.57
N GLY A 175 -19.07 8.86 18.93
CA GLY A 175 -18.71 9.18 20.31
C GLY A 175 -18.03 8.05 21.10
N ASP A 176 -17.99 6.82 20.57
CA ASP A 176 -17.30 5.72 21.22
C ASP A 176 -15.80 5.76 20.98
N THR A 177 -15.00 5.72 22.05
CA THR A 177 -13.54 5.76 22.04
C THR A 177 -12.89 4.40 22.33
N LYS A 178 -13.69 3.37 22.65
CA LYS A 178 -13.18 2.03 22.96
C LYS A 178 -12.55 1.37 21.73
N HIS A 179 -11.60 0.48 21.98
CA HIS A 179 -11.07 -0.39 20.93
C HIS A 179 -11.94 -1.64 20.82
N TYR A 180 -12.04 -2.18 19.62
CA TYR A 180 -12.77 -3.41 19.31
C TYR A 180 -11.92 -4.29 18.40
N LEU A 181 -11.97 -5.58 18.66
CA LEU A 181 -11.33 -6.57 17.81
C LEU A 181 -12.20 -6.81 16.56
N PRO A 182 -11.71 -6.50 15.33
CA PRO A 182 -12.48 -6.76 14.14
C PRO A 182 -12.62 -8.28 13.92
N ALA A 183 -13.80 -8.72 13.45
CA ALA A 183 -14.12 -10.14 13.30
C ALA A 183 -14.83 -10.50 11.99
N ARG A 184 -15.15 -9.52 11.11
CA ARG A 184 -15.87 -9.76 9.86
C ARG A 184 -14.92 -9.92 8.67
N GLY A 185 -15.36 -10.63 7.63
CA GLY A 185 -14.58 -10.85 6.42
C GLY A 185 -13.24 -11.53 6.71
N MET A 186 -12.18 -11.05 6.10
CA MET A 186 -10.82 -11.61 6.28
C MET A 186 -10.25 -11.45 7.70
N TYR A 187 -10.83 -10.59 8.55
CA TYR A 187 -10.48 -10.51 9.96
C TYR A 187 -10.78 -11.79 10.76
N ARG A 188 -11.50 -12.75 10.19
CA ARG A 188 -11.65 -14.11 10.75
C ARG A 188 -10.34 -14.89 10.73
N TYR A 189 -9.46 -14.59 9.81
CA TYR A 189 -8.22 -15.34 9.56
C TYR A 189 -6.96 -14.59 9.95
N VAL A 190 -6.98 -13.25 9.85
CA VAL A 190 -5.82 -12.39 10.15
C VAL A 190 -6.26 -11.14 10.93
N THR A 191 -5.34 -10.58 11.71
CA THR A 191 -5.60 -9.36 12.50
C THR A 191 -5.41 -8.07 11.72
N SER A 192 -4.76 -8.12 10.54
CA SER A 192 -4.50 -6.99 9.64
C SER A 192 -4.98 -7.31 8.22
N ALA A 193 -6.29 -7.52 8.07
CA ALA A 193 -6.89 -7.95 6.81
C ALA A 193 -6.79 -6.89 5.71
N ASN A 194 -6.84 -5.61 6.05
CA ASN A 194 -6.62 -4.51 5.10
C ASN A 194 -5.20 -4.54 4.54
N TYR A 195 -4.18 -4.83 5.35
CA TYR A 195 -2.79 -4.95 4.90
C TYR A 195 -2.57 -6.19 4.03
N PHE A 196 -3.25 -7.30 4.34
CA PHE A 196 -3.26 -8.47 3.46
C PHE A 196 -3.82 -8.11 2.07
N GLY A 197 -4.97 -7.41 2.03
CA GLY A 197 -5.57 -6.95 0.78
C GLY A 197 -4.63 -6.08 -0.02
N GLU A 198 -3.98 -5.09 0.62
CA GLU A 198 -3.04 -4.17 -0.02
C GLU A 198 -1.78 -4.89 -0.55
N LEU A 199 -1.23 -5.83 0.22
CA LEU A 199 -0.09 -6.63 -0.22
C LEU A 199 -0.45 -7.53 -1.43
N LEU A 200 -1.64 -8.12 -1.42
CA LEU A 200 -2.16 -8.93 -2.52
C LEU A 200 -2.40 -8.08 -3.78
N GLU A 201 -2.97 -6.90 -3.61
CA GLU A 201 -3.22 -5.92 -4.67
C GLU A 201 -1.92 -5.55 -5.39
N TRP A 202 -0.89 -5.12 -4.65
CA TRP A 202 0.40 -4.76 -5.23
C TRP A 202 1.16 -5.97 -5.80
N THR A 203 1.00 -7.15 -5.24
CA THR A 203 1.51 -8.39 -5.84
C THR A 203 0.84 -8.65 -7.18
N GLY A 204 -0.48 -8.48 -7.29
CA GLY A 204 -1.21 -8.56 -8.55
C GLY A 204 -0.71 -7.55 -9.58
N PHE A 205 -0.45 -6.32 -9.16
CA PHE A 205 0.12 -5.28 -10.02
C PHE A 205 1.52 -5.66 -10.52
N ALA A 206 2.38 -6.22 -9.66
CA ALA A 206 3.71 -6.66 -10.05
C ALA A 206 3.68 -7.85 -11.01
N VAL A 207 2.76 -8.80 -10.82
CA VAL A 207 2.53 -9.93 -11.73
C VAL A 207 2.04 -9.41 -13.10
N LEU A 208 1.09 -8.46 -13.12
CA LEU A 208 0.58 -7.84 -14.34
C LEU A 208 1.68 -7.14 -15.12
N THR A 209 2.43 -6.27 -14.45
CA THR A 209 3.44 -5.45 -15.12
C THR A 209 4.71 -6.20 -15.45
N ALA A 210 5.01 -7.30 -14.74
CA ALA A 210 6.31 -8.00 -14.77
C ALA A 210 7.54 -7.06 -14.60
N SER A 211 7.31 -5.83 -14.12
CA SER A 211 8.35 -4.83 -13.94
C SER A 211 9.15 -5.06 -12.65
N PRO A 212 10.49 -5.06 -12.69
CA PRO A 212 11.30 -5.10 -11.48
C PRO A 212 10.95 -3.96 -10.49
N ALA A 213 10.60 -2.78 -10.99
CA ALA A 213 10.17 -1.67 -10.16
C ALA A 213 8.91 -1.97 -9.33
N ALA A 214 7.94 -2.66 -9.93
CA ALA A 214 6.73 -3.08 -9.22
C ALA A 214 7.02 -4.12 -8.12
N TRP A 215 7.97 -5.03 -8.35
CA TRP A 215 8.40 -5.97 -7.31
C TRP A 215 9.16 -5.29 -6.17
N VAL A 216 9.97 -4.27 -6.45
CA VAL A 216 10.58 -3.42 -5.41
C VAL A 216 9.51 -2.73 -4.59
N PHE A 217 8.42 -2.27 -5.22
CA PHE A 217 7.31 -1.66 -4.49
C PHE A 217 6.53 -2.68 -3.64
N VAL A 218 6.29 -3.91 -4.12
CA VAL A 218 5.75 -5.00 -3.29
C VAL A 218 6.62 -5.23 -2.06
N TRP A 219 7.95 -5.25 -2.23
CA TRP A 219 8.88 -5.40 -1.14
C TRP A 219 8.78 -4.24 -0.12
N TRP A 220 8.70 -2.98 -0.59
CA TRP A 220 8.48 -1.83 0.27
C TRP A 220 7.16 -1.89 1.03
N THR A 221 6.09 -2.32 0.37
CA THR A 221 4.78 -2.55 0.99
C THR A 221 4.90 -3.58 2.10
N ALA A 222 5.54 -4.72 1.83
CA ALA A 222 5.79 -5.73 2.84
C ALA A 222 6.66 -5.21 4.00
N ALA A 223 7.72 -4.46 3.68
CA ALA A 223 8.64 -3.89 4.67
C ALA A 223 7.95 -2.94 5.66
N ASN A 224 6.91 -2.24 5.23
CA ASN A 224 6.10 -1.38 6.10
C ASN A 224 4.97 -2.14 6.80
N LEU A 225 4.23 -2.97 6.08
CA LEU A 225 2.98 -3.54 6.59
C LEU A 225 3.19 -4.78 7.47
N VAL A 226 4.22 -5.59 7.21
CA VAL A 226 4.45 -6.83 7.98
C VAL A 226 4.84 -6.55 9.43
N PRO A 227 5.84 -5.68 9.75
CA PRO A 227 6.17 -5.34 11.13
C PRO A 227 5.01 -4.64 11.83
N ARG A 228 4.25 -3.81 11.10
CA ARG A 228 3.09 -3.13 11.66
C ARG A 228 1.96 -4.11 11.98
N ALA A 229 1.73 -5.13 11.15
CA ALA A 229 0.77 -6.20 11.42
C ALA A 229 1.16 -7.02 12.66
N ASP A 230 2.46 -7.30 12.85
CA ASP A 230 2.95 -7.95 14.06
C ASP A 230 2.68 -7.10 15.32
N ALA A 231 2.95 -5.80 15.25
CA ALA A 231 2.68 -4.89 16.36
C ALA A 231 1.18 -4.81 16.70
N ILE A 232 0.30 -4.76 15.68
CA ILE A 232 -1.16 -4.77 15.85
C ILE A 232 -1.62 -6.09 16.47
N HIS A 233 -1.11 -7.22 15.98
CA HIS A 233 -1.45 -8.54 16.50
C HIS A 233 -1.07 -8.69 17.98
N LYS A 234 0.17 -8.30 18.35
CA LYS A 234 0.63 -8.29 19.73
C LYS A 234 -0.24 -7.40 20.62
N ARG A 235 -0.60 -6.21 20.15
CA ARG A 235 -1.48 -5.30 20.88
C ARG A 235 -2.87 -5.89 21.08
N TYR A 236 -3.47 -6.52 20.07
CA TYR A 236 -4.77 -7.17 20.22
C TYR A 236 -4.72 -8.32 21.23
N ARG A 237 -3.66 -9.11 21.27
CA ARG A 237 -3.46 -10.15 22.29
C ARG A 237 -3.36 -9.57 23.70
N GLN A 238 -2.64 -8.44 23.86
CA GLN A 238 -2.52 -7.75 25.15
C GLN A 238 -3.85 -7.13 25.62
N GLU A 239 -4.63 -6.57 24.70
CA GLU A 239 -5.85 -5.81 25.01
C GLU A 239 -7.09 -6.71 25.16
N PHE A 240 -7.20 -7.78 24.35
CA PHE A 240 -8.38 -8.65 24.31
C PHE A 240 -8.12 -10.08 24.82
N GLY A 241 -6.87 -10.43 25.06
CA GLY A 241 -6.46 -11.79 25.47
C GLY A 241 -6.23 -12.73 24.29
N ASP A 242 -5.48 -13.79 24.55
CA ASP A 242 -5.11 -14.80 23.56
C ASP A 242 -6.32 -15.59 23.03
N GLU A 243 -7.28 -15.85 23.91
CA GLU A 243 -8.49 -16.60 23.57
C GLU A 243 -9.35 -15.84 22.55
N ALA A 244 -9.55 -14.52 22.74
CA ALA A 244 -10.33 -13.68 21.83
C ALA A 244 -9.67 -13.54 20.46
N VAL A 245 -8.34 -13.42 20.41
CA VAL A 245 -7.58 -13.39 19.13
C VAL A 245 -7.57 -14.77 18.47
N GLY A 246 -7.47 -15.84 19.26
CA GLY A 246 -7.53 -17.22 18.80
C GLY A 246 -6.42 -17.58 17.83
N ARG A 247 -6.76 -18.35 16.78
CA ARG A 247 -5.81 -18.85 15.78
C ARG A 247 -5.50 -17.84 14.64
N ARG A 248 -5.99 -16.61 14.73
CA ARG A 248 -5.77 -15.61 13.69
C ARG A 248 -4.28 -15.35 13.52
N LYS A 249 -3.87 -15.18 12.29
CA LYS A 249 -2.51 -14.81 11.92
C LYS A 249 -2.33 -13.31 11.86
N ARG A 250 -1.14 -12.80 11.61
CA ARG A 250 -0.84 -11.36 11.54
C ARG A 250 -1.38 -10.73 10.27
N ILE A 251 -0.89 -11.22 9.11
CA ILE A 251 -1.19 -10.62 7.81
C ILE A 251 -1.47 -11.67 6.72
N LEU A 252 -0.76 -12.83 6.71
CA LEU A 252 -0.97 -13.89 5.73
C LEU A 252 -1.86 -14.98 6.32
N PRO A 253 -3.08 -15.21 5.76
CA PRO A 253 -3.97 -16.24 6.25
C PRO A 253 -3.27 -17.60 6.35
N PHE A 254 -3.44 -18.30 7.48
CA PHE A 254 -2.92 -19.61 7.80
C PHE A 254 -1.38 -19.71 7.95
N ILE A 255 -0.61 -18.71 7.49
CA ILE A 255 0.87 -18.74 7.46
C ILE A 255 1.44 -17.85 8.57
N TYR A 256 1.23 -16.55 8.50
CA TYR A 256 1.89 -15.56 9.37
C TYR A 256 0.96 -14.48 9.91
#